data_31f4cab259c7d2b61c2f36c531df5de8
#
_entry.id   31f4cab259c7d2b61c2f36c531df5de8
#
_cell.length_a   1.000
_cell.length_b   1.000
_cell.length_c   1.000
_cell.angle_alpha   90.00
_cell.angle_beta   90.00
_cell.angle_gamma   90.00
#
_symmetry.space_group_name_H-M   'P 1'
#
loop_
_entity.id
_entity.type
_entity.pdbx_description
1 polymer ?
#
loop_
_entity_poly.entity_id
_entity_poly.type
_entity_poly.pdbx_seq_one_letter_code
_entity_poly.pdbx_strand_id
1 'polypeptide(L)'
;MMENMKINQLPSKTWNWLKMNETAISGITVSGAHEIKAEIPAGISKTNCPAGLPDQFREVAGGMGPDMDVLVRESAAGAVLLSTDGDLAETPVRIGFTYGASEHSLNTFGIFAKEGSKMTVIMDMAAEADGASGADHTALSSVQTKLILEKDAEVTLVQIIRNDNAKTVLNDIGAKVADGAKFSVIHLFLSGDHVYNGCKADLVGKKSTFTADIAYTIGNDAVLDMNYVALHEGKKSVSEIKTDGVLHENSKKLFSGTIDFKKGAAGAVGNEKEDVLLLDDDVVNQTIPLILCAEEDVEGNHGATIGKLDDDMVFYLESRGMELPKIYKMMAKARIDAVLRLAPDEKTKADVASYLESEATNGRI
;
A
#
# COMPACT_ATOMS: atom_id res chain seq x y z
N MET A 1 -12.49 20.77 -5.63
CA MET A 1 -13.45 19.61 -5.66
C MET A 1 -13.29 18.87 -6.98
N MET A 2 -12.97 17.60 -6.97
CA MET A 2 -13.00 16.76 -8.17
C MET A 2 -14.34 16.02 -8.23
N GLU A 3 -15.14 16.29 -9.24
CA GLU A 3 -16.46 15.65 -9.40
C GLU A 3 -16.35 14.18 -9.77
N ASN A 4 -15.37 13.81 -10.59
CA ASN A 4 -15.09 12.42 -10.98
C ASN A 4 -13.58 12.24 -11.08
N MET A 5 -13.04 11.30 -10.33
CA MET A 5 -11.63 10.94 -10.32
C MET A 5 -11.51 9.48 -10.74
N LYS A 6 -10.60 9.20 -11.66
CA LYS A 6 -10.30 7.83 -12.11
C LYS A 6 -8.95 7.39 -11.56
N ILE A 7 -8.99 6.35 -10.78
CA ILE A 7 -7.82 5.82 -10.09
C ILE A 7 -7.58 4.35 -10.43
N ASN A 8 -6.39 3.86 -10.11
CA ASN A 8 -5.99 2.47 -10.29
C ASN A 8 -6.24 1.97 -11.72
N GLN A 9 -5.90 2.83 -12.69
CA GLN A 9 -6.10 2.52 -14.11
C GLN A 9 -5.13 1.45 -14.57
N LEU A 10 -5.66 0.40 -15.19
CA LEU A 10 -4.83 -0.64 -15.80
C LEU A 10 -4.13 -0.11 -17.04
N PRO A 11 -2.87 -0.47 -17.29
CA PRO A 11 -2.13 -0.06 -18.49
C PRO A 11 -2.70 -0.69 -19.77
N SER A 12 -3.45 -1.78 -19.64
CA SER A 12 -4.15 -2.45 -20.74
C SER A 12 -5.62 -2.64 -20.38
N LYS A 13 -6.51 -1.96 -21.09
CA LYS A 13 -7.96 -1.98 -20.84
C LYS A 13 -8.61 -3.22 -21.44
N THR A 14 -8.43 -4.36 -20.84
CA THR A 14 -8.94 -5.66 -21.30
C THR A 14 -10.22 -6.12 -20.57
N TRP A 15 -10.52 -5.53 -19.41
CA TRP A 15 -11.61 -5.95 -18.53
C TRP A 15 -12.83 -5.04 -18.57
N ASN A 16 -13.16 -4.51 -19.77
CA ASN A 16 -14.29 -3.59 -19.98
C ASN A 16 -15.64 -4.15 -19.56
N TRP A 17 -15.88 -5.43 -19.83
CA TRP A 17 -17.13 -6.10 -19.46
C TRP A 17 -17.33 -6.16 -17.95
N LEU A 18 -16.27 -6.42 -17.20
CA LEU A 18 -16.32 -6.53 -15.74
C LEU A 18 -16.17 -5.17 -15.04
N LYS A 19 -15.96 -4.08 -15.80
CA LYS A 19 -15.70 -2.72 -15.28
C LYS A 19 -14.56 -2.66 -14.27
N MET A 20 -13.49 -3.44 -14.50
CA MET A 20 -12.33 -3.57 -13.61
C MET A 20 -11.09 -2.86 -14.15
N ASN A 21 -11.19 -2.05 -15.21
CA ASN A 21 -10.03 -1.36 -15.80
C ASN A 21 -9.59 -0.11 -15.03
N GLU A 22 -10.47 0.44 -14.24
CA GLU A 22 -10.26 1.65 -13.44
C GLU A 22 -11.34 1.73 -12.38
N THR A 23 -11.07 2.40 -11.28
CA THR A 23 -12.07 2.74 -10.28
C THR A 23 -12.40 4.22 -10.39
N ALA A 24 -13.69 4.53 -10.46
CA ALA A 24 -14.19 5.89 -10.48
C ALA A 24 -14.71 6.28 -9.08
N ILE A 25 -14.18 7.34 -8.55
CA ILE A 25 -14.63 7.95 -7.28
C ILE A 25 -15.11 9.37 -7.53
N SER A 26 -16.10 9.82 -6.78
CA SER A 26 -16.74 11.14 -6.98
C SER A 26 -16.84 11.91 -5.67
N GLY A 27 -17.02 13.22 -5.78
CA GLY A 27 -17.23 14.09 -4.63
C GLY A 27 -15.99 14.32 -3.77
N ILE A 28 -14.79 14.09 -4.30
CA ILE A 28 -13.54 14.25 -3.56
C ILE A 28 -13.24 15.73 -3.33
N THR A 29 -13.16 16.11 -2.06
CA THR A 29 -12.76 17.45 -1.61
C THR A 29 -11.60 17.35 -0.65
N VAL A 30 -10.68 18.30 -0.72
CA VAL A 30 -9.54 18.43 0.23
C VAL A 30 -9.63 19.80 0.87
N SER A 31 -9.55 19.87 2.20
CA SER A 31 -9.55 21.10 2.99
C SER A 31 -8.15 21.56 3.40
N GLY A 32 -7.16 20.69 3.33
CA GLY A 32 -5.77 20.97 3.68
C GLY A 32 -4.96 19.73 3.99
N ALA A 33 -3.77 19.91 4.54
CA ALA A 33 -2.96 18.83 5.06
C ALA A 33 -3.33 18.52 6.51
N HIS A 34 -3.32 17.24 6.88
CA HIS A 34 -3.40 16.80 8.27
C HIS A 34 -2.12 17.14 9.03
N GLU A 35 -2.25 17.51 10.30
CA GLU A 35 -1.09 17.72 11.17
C GLU A 35 -0.47 16.37 11.55
N ILE A 36 0.80 16.17 11.19
CA ILE A 36 1.53 14.93 11.42
C ILE A 36 2.39 14.98 12.67
N LYS A 37 2.49 13.88 13.38
CA LYS A 37 3.52 13.64 14.40
C LYS A 37 4.70 12.95 13.72
N ALA A 38 5.86 13.62 13.67
CA ALA A 38 7.03 13.08 12.99
C ALA A 38 8.24 12.99 13.94
N GLU A 39 8.83 11.80 14.00
CA GLU A 39 10.12 11.52 14.64
C GLU A 39 11.16 11.35 13.54
N ILE A 40 12.12 12.28 13.44
CA ILE A 40 13.15 12.30 12.40
C ILE A 40 14.50 11.99 13.04
N PRO A 41 15.13 10.86 12.72
CA PRO A 41 16.44 10.51 13.26
C PRO A 41 17.57 11.34 12.65
N ALA A 42 18.74 11.29 13.28
CA ALA A 42 19.95 11.84 12.70
C ALA A 42 20.28 11.18 11.34
N GLY A 43 20.85 11.94 10.42
CA GLY A 43 21.15 11.50 9.06
C GLY A 43 19.99 11.65 8.08
N ILE A 44 18.83 12.13 8.53
CA ILE A 44 17.68 12.46 7.69
C ILE A 44 17.31 13.93 7.88
N SER A 45 17.23 14.67 6.79
CA SER A 45 16.68 16.03 6.79
C SER A 45 15.17 16.01 6.47
N LYS A 46 14.43 16.90 7.14
CA LYS A 46 13.03 17.18 6.86
C LYS A 46 12.89 18.62 6.40
N THR A 47 12.36 18.82 5.20
CA THR A 47 12.12 20.14 4.62
C THR A 47 10.64 20.31 4.31
N ASN A 48 10.03 21.39 4.79
CA ASN A 48 8.68 21.75 4.39
C ASN A 48 8.74 22.47 3.02
N CYS A 49 7.92 22.04 2.09
CA CYS A 49 7.82 22.53 0.73
C CYS A 49 6.43 23.15 0.47
N PRO A 50 6.19 24.42 0.86
CA PRO A 50 4.85 25.03 0.73
C PRO A 50 4.34 25.13 -0.72
N ALA A 51 5.26 25.18 -1.69
CA ALA A 51 4.93 25.21 -3.12
C ALA A 51 4.81 23.82 -3.77
N GLY A 52 4.81 22.76 -2.96
CA GLY A 52 4.86 21.37 -3.42
C GLY A 52 6.29 20.83 -3.54
N LEU A 53 6.41 19.58 -3.95
CA LEU A 53 7.71 18.90 -4.11
C LEU A 53 8.56 19.55 -5.21
N PRO A 54 9.91 19.46 -5.11
CA PRO A 54 10.82 19.90 -6.17
C PRO A 54 10.51 19.29 -7.54
N ASP A 55 10.86 19.98 -8.61
CA ASP A 55 10.49 19.62 -9.99
C ASP A 55 10.90 18.22 -10.40
N GLN A 56 12.00 17.69 -9.87
CA GLN A 56 12.45 16.30 -10.14
C GLN A 56 11.41 15.23 -9.76
N PHE A 57 10.52 15.52 -8.81
CA PHE A 57 9.45 14.59 -8.42
C PHE A 57 8.24 14.61 -9.36
N ARG A 58 8.15 15.57 -10.28
CA ARG A 58 7.04 15.65 -11.26
C ARG A 58 7.06 14.49 -12.25
N GLU A 59 8.24 13.93 -12.53
CA GLU A 59 8.42 12.80 -13.41
C GLU A 59 8.10 11.45 -12.75
N VAL A 60 7.93 11.43 -11.43
CA VAL A 60 7.59 10.22 -10.69
C VAL A 60 6.08 10.02 -10.74
N ALA A 61 5.64 9.07 -11.53
CA ALA A 61 4.23 8.73 -11.64
C ALA A 61 3.77 7.88 -10.46
N GLY A 62 2.61 8.21 -9.87
CA GLY A 62 1.99 7.40 -8.82
C GLY A 62 1.24 6.18 -9.36
N GLY A 63 0.96 5.23 -8.49
CA GLY A 63 0.22 4.01 -8.83
C GLY A 63 -1.27 4.23 -9.03
N MET A 64 -1.85 5.27 -8.42
CA MET A 64 -3.26 5.62 -8.62
C MET A 64 -3.52 6.29 -9.97
N GLY A 65 -2.50 6.93 -10.55
CA GLY A 65 -2.59 7.55 -11.86
C GLY A 65 -2.71 9.08 -11.82
N PRO A 66 -2.88 9.74 -12.99
CA PRO A 66 -2.70 11.17 -13.15
C PRO A 66 -3.73 12.04 -12.41
N ASP A 67 -4.93 11.53 -12.15
CA ASP A 67 -5.95 12.30 -11.43
C ASP A 67 -5.55 12.57 -9.98
N MET A 68 -4.75 11.67 -9.38
CA MET A 68 -4.18 11.92 -8.05
C MET A 68 -3.18 13.07 -8.07
N ASP A 69 -2.34 13.18 -9.10
CA ASP A 69 -1.43 14.32 -9.27
C ASP A 69 -2.18 15.64 -9.49
N VAL A 70 -3.34 15.59 -10.15
CA VAL A 70 -4.22 16.77 -10.28
C VAL A 70 -4.78 17.17 -8.93
N LEU A 71 -5.29 16.22 -8.15
CA LEU A 71 -5.82 16.46 -6.79
C LEU A 71 -4.77 17.11 -5.89
N VAL A 72 -3.54 16.57 -5.87
CA VAL A 72 -2.41 17.14 -5.11
C VAL A 72 -2.12 18.59 -5.53
N ARG A 73 -2.02 18.84 -6.82
CA ARG A 73 -1.71 20.19 -7.34
C ARG A 73 -2.80 21.21 -7.02
N GLU A 74 -4.07 20.80 -7.10
CA GLU A 74 -5.22 21.68 -6.84
C GLU A 74 -5.47 21.92 -5.35
N SER A 75 -5.04 21.00 -4.49
CA SER A 75 -5.22 21.14 -3.04
C SER A 75 -4.39 22.24 -2.41
N ALA A 76 -3.27 22.61 -3.04
CA ALA A 76 -2.28 23.57 -2.51
C ALA A 76 -1.83 23.27 -1.05
N ALA A 77 -1.92 22.01 -0.63
CA ALA A 77 -1.65 21.58 0.75
C ALA A 77 -0.15 21.64 1.13
N GLY A 78 0.73 21.93 0.18
CA GLY A 78 2.18 21.86 0.38
C GLY A 78 2.67 20.41 0.44
N ALA A 79 3.96 20.23 0.75
CA ALA A 79 4.56 18.91 0.85
C ALA A 79 5.68 18.88 1.91
N VAL A 80 6.07 17.68 2.31
CA VAL A 80 7.24 17.42 3.16
C VAL A 80 8.24 16.61 2.37
N LEU A 81 9.48 17.08 2.29
CA LEU A 81 10.58 16.34 1.70
C LEU A 81 11.46 15.75 2.81
N LEU A 82 11.65 14.44 2.76
CA LEU A 82 12.63 13.70 3.54
C LEU A 82 13.83 13.36 2.65
N SER A 83 15.02 13.63 3.11
CA SER A 83 16.24 13.36 2.33
C SER A 83 17.32 12.79 3.24
N THR A 84 18.09 11.83 2.76
CA THR A 84 19.27 11.34 3.47
C THR A 84 20.38 12.39 3.40
N ASP A 85 21.03 12.67 4.55
CA ASP A 85 22.12 13.66 4.63
C ASP A 85 23.52 13.04 4.55
N GLY A 86 23.62 11.75 4.38
CA GLY A 86 24.86 10.96 4.34
C GLY A 86 24.58 9.51 4.68
N ASP A 87 25.38 8.91 5.51
CA ASP A 87 25.39 7.49 5.81
C ASP A 87 24.09 6.90 6.35
N LEU A 88 24.11 5.67 6.72
CA LEU A 88 23.00 4.83 7.13
C LEU A 88 22.18 5.44 8.29
N ALA A 89 20.90 5.71 8.08
CA ALA A 89 19.97 5.97 9.17
C ALA A 89 19.58 4.63 9.81
N GLU A 90 20.17 4.32 10.97
CA GLU A 90 19.88 3.08 11.70
C GLU A 90 18.49 3.06 12.32
N THR A 91 17.94 4.23 12.63
CA THR A 91 16.63 4.41 13.23
C THR A 91 15.61 4.85 12.17
N PRO A 92 14.40 4.28 12.14
CA PRO A 92 13.39 4.67 11.15
C PRO A 92 12.85 6.09 11.40
N VAL A 93 12.50 6.79 10.32
CA VAL A 93 11.60 7.93 10.36
C VAL A 93 10.21 7.42 10.72
N ARG A 94 9.54 8.07 11.68
CA ARG A 94 8.16 7.73 12.05
C ARG A 94 7.25 8.89 11.78
N ILE A 95 6.14 8.63 11.09
CA ILE A 95 5.10 9.61 10.78
C ILE A 95 3.77 9.02 11.23
N GLY A 96 3.19 9.64 12.24
CA GLY A 96 1.88 9.27 12.77
C GLY A 96 0.80 10.22 12.28
N PHE A 97 -0.32 9.66 11.85
CA PHE A 97 -1.54 10.35 11.49
C PHE A 97 -2.65 9.88 12.41
N THR A 98 -3.45 10.81 12.91
CA THR A 98 -4.65 10.49 13.71
C THR A 98 -5.79 11.35 13.18
N TYR A 99 -6.50 10.82 12.19
CA TYR A 99 -7.51 11.55 11.43
C TYR A 99 -8.81 11.74 12.21
N GLY A 100 -9.31 12.95 12.29
CA GLY A 100 -10.64 13.27 12.85
C GLY A 100 -11.80 12.74 11.98
N ALA A 101 -12.98 12.49 12.57
CA ALA A 101 -14.10 11.81 11.92
C ALA A 101 -14.63 12.50 10.65
N SER A 102 -14.58 13.83 10.57
CA SER A 102 -15.10 14.63 9.43
C SER A 102 -13.98 15.29 8.61
N GLU A 103 -12.76 14.79 8.73
CA GLU A 103 -11.60 15.41 8.10
C GLU A 103 -11.52 15.08 6.60
N HIS A 104 -11.11 16.06 5.81
CA HIS A 104 -10.82 15.94 4.38
C HIS A 104 -9.39 16.39 4.13
N SER A 105 -8.43 15.52 4.33
CA SER A 105 -7.01 15.88 4.29
C SER A 105 -6.23 15.20 3.18
N LEU A 106 -5.17 15.87 2.74
CA LEU A 106 -4.19 15.35 1.80
C LEU A 106 -2.79 15.74 2.25
N ASN A 107 -1.94 14.76 2.50
CA ASN A 107 -0.53 14.95 2.79
C ASN A 107 0.33 14.46 1.62
N THR A 108 1.31 15.25 1.25
CA THR A 108 2.26 14.89 0.18
C THR A 108 3.67 14.78 0.74
N PHE A 109 4.33 13.66 0.45
CA PHE A 109 5.71 13.38 0.86
C PHE A 109 6.60 13.15 -0.35
N GLY A 110 7.79 13.75 -0.33
CA GLY A 110 8.92 13.35 -1.15
C GLY A 110 9.94 12.59 -0.31
N ILE A 111 10.47 11.51 -0.82
CA ILE A 111 11.59 10.78 -0.24
C ILE A 111 12.73 10.78 -1.25
N PHE A 112 13.84 11.40 -0.88
CA PHE A 112 15.05 11.45 -1.70
C PHE A 112 16.17 10.71 -1.02
N ALA A 113 16.49 9.53 -1.52
CA ALA A 113 17.60 8.71 -1.02
C ALA A 113 18.82 8.89 -1.92
N LYS A 114 19.88 9.52 -1.38
CA LYS A 114 21.15 9.74 -2.06
C LYS A 114 21.89 8.45 -2.32
N GLU A 115 22.83 8.48 -3.26
CA GLU A 115 23.66 7.33 -3.64
C GLU A 115 24.23 6.59 -2.42
N GLY A 116 24.02 5.27 -2.38
CA GLY A 116 24.50 4.36 -1.35
C GLY A 116 23.85 4.50 0.03
N SER A 117 22.90 5.41 0.20
CA SER A 117 22.24 5.64 1.49
C SER A 117 21.13 4.62 1.77
N LYS A 118 20.76 4.51 3.07
CA LYS A 118 19.64 3.69 3.52
C LYS A 118 18.68 4.51 4.35
N MET A 119 17.37 4.33 4.12
CA MET A 119 16.30 4.98 4.88
C MET A 119 15.15 4.02 5.09
N THR A 120 14.63 4.01 6.31
CA THR A 120 13.34 3.39 6.63
C THR A 120 12.36 4.46 7.04
N VAL A 121 11.17 4.44 6.45
CA VAL A 121 10.05 5.33 6.79
C VAL A 121 8.85 4.50 7.20
N ILE A 122 8.30 4.76 8.39
CA ILE A 122 7.11 4.11 8.91
C ILE A 122 6.01 5.16 9.00
N MET A 123 4.91 4.93 8.29
CA MET A 123 3.71 5.75 8.31
C MET A 123 2.58 4.97 8.96
N ASP A 124 2.09 5.45 10.08
CA ASP A 124 0.95 4.85 10.81
C ASP A 124 -0.27 5.76 10.66
N MET A 125 -1.24 5.29 9.89
CA MET A 125 -2.45 6.01 9.53
C MET A 125 -3.64 5.43 10.30
N ALA A 126 -4.05 6.13 11.36
CA ALA A 126 -5.15 5.73 12.22
C ALA A 126 -6.26 6.79 12.22
N ALA A 127 -7.49 6.38 12.48
CA ALA A 127 -8.58 7.29 12.81
C ALA A 127 -8.69 7.51 14.31
N GLU A 128 -9.23 8.66 14.74
CA GLU A 128 -9.61 8.88 16.11
C GLU A 128 -10.72 7.92 16.55
N ALA A 129 -10.63 7.44 17.79
CA ALA A 129 -11.57 6.46 18.36
C ALA A 129 -12.97 7.04 18.66
N ASP A 130 -13.35 8.15 18.05
CA ASP A 130 -14.62 8.81 18.32
C ASP A 130 -15.78 8.05 17.67
N GLY A 131 -16.68 7.58 18.52
CA GLY A 131 -17.85 6.77 18.23
C GLY A 131 -18.94 7.39 17.33
N ALA A 132 -18.58 8.06 16.27
CA ALA A 132 -19.50 8.47 15.24
C ALA A 132 -19.78 7.31 14.28
N SER A 133 -20.60 6.38 14.73
CA SER A 133 -21.26 5.40 13.86
C SER A 133 -22.32 6.10 12.98
N GLY A 134 -21.87 6.82 11.98
CA GLY A 134 -22.75 7.41 10.97
C GLY A 134 -22.04 7.26 9.63
N ALA A 135 -22.53 6.35 8.81
CA ALA A 135 -21.98 6.00 7.51
C ALA A 135 -22.02 7.17 6.50
N ASP A 136 -21.26 8.22 6.76
CA ASP A 136 -20.99 9.25 5.78
C ASP A 136 -19.55 9.04 5.27
N HIS A 137 -19.40 8.21 4.23
CA HIS A 137 -18.12 7.94 3.55
C HIS A 137 -17.54 9.19 2.84
N THR A 138 -18.01 10.37 3.17
CA THR A 138 -17.53 11.63 2.58
C THR A 138 -16.20 12.10 3.17
N ALA A 139 -15.84 11.70 4.39
CA ALA A 139 -14.56 12.04 4.97
C ALA A 139 -13.40 11.41 4.19
N LEU A 140 -12.30 12.15 4.03
CA LEU A 140 -11.16 11.76 3.21
C LEU A 140 -9.85 11.82 4.00
N SER A 141 -9.12 10.73 4.00
CA SER A 141 -7.73 10.69 4.45
C SER A 141 -6.85 10.30 3.26
N SER A 142 -6.02 11.22 2.79
CA SER A 142 -5.25 11.01 1.56
C SER A 142 -3.76 11.24 1.79
N VAL A 143 -2.93 10.33 1.26
CA VAL A 143 -1.47 10.43 1.29
C VAL A 143 -0.91 10.16 -0.09
N GLN A 144 -0.07 11.04 -0.60
CA GLN A 144 0.78 10.77 -1.76
C GLN A 144 2.23 10.75 -1.33
N THR A 145 2.97 9.69 -1.70
CA THR A 145 4.41 9.56 -1.44
C THR A 145 5.15 9.33 -2.75
N LYS A 146 6.06 10.22 -3.09
CA LYS A 146 6.92 10.10 -4.27
C LYS A 146 8.36 9.86 -3.84
N LEU A 147 9.01 8.85 -4.41
CA LEU A 147 10.35 8.43 -4.04
C LEU A 147 11.31 8.56 -5.22
N ILE A 148 12.50 9.05 -4.96
CA ILE A 148 13.65 9.01 -5.88
C ILE A 148 14.79 8.34 -5.15
N LEU A 149 15.21 7.18 -5.64
CA LEU A 149 16.33 6.43 -5.12
C LEU A 149 17.50 6.55 -6.11
N GLU A 150 18.59 7.20 -5.68
CA GLU A 150 19.80 7.25 -6.45
C GLU A 150 20.52 5.89 -6.44
N LYS A 151 21.61 5.79 -7.18
CA LYS A 151 22.38 4.55 -7.35
C LYS A 151 22.72 3.90 -6.01
N ASP A 152 22.50 2.58 -5.92
CA ASP A 152 22.78 1.74 -4.74
C ASP A 152 22.05 2.21 -3.44
N ALA A 153 21.09 3.13 -3.53
CA ALA A 153 20.28 3.53 -2.37
C ALA A 153 19.24 2.45 -1.99
N GLU A 154 18.93 2.37 -0.71
CA GLU A 154 17.92 1.44 -0.19
C GLU A 154 16.85 2.20 0.61
N VAL A 155 15.58 2.05 0.24
CA VAL A 155 14.45 2.62 0.99
C VAL A 155 13.46 1.52 1.33
N THR A 156 13.09 1.46 2.61
CA THR A 156 11.95 0.66 3.09
C THR A 156 10.84 1.60 3.56
N LEU A 157 9.67 1.51 2.93
CA LEU A 157 8.46 2.23 3.33
C LEU A 157 7.49 1.25 3.97
N VAL A 158 7.16 1.46 5.23
CA VAL A 158 6.13 0.70 5.94
C VAL A 158 4.90 1.59 6.10
N GLN A 159 3.75 1.14 5.64
CA GLN A 159 2.50 1.84 5.83
C GLN A 159 1.48 0.94 6.51
N ILE A 160 0.94 1.42 7.63
CA ILE A 160 -0.07 0.74 8.44
C ILE A 160 -1.35 1.57 8.32
N ILE A 161 -2.38 0.99 7.74
CA ILE A 161 -3.67 1.66 7.56
C ILE A 161 -4.68 0.99 8.49
N ARG A 162 -5.15 1.76 9.46
CA ARG A 162 -6.08 1.37 10.53
C ARG A 162 -7.16 2.43 10.64
N ASN A 163 -8.04 2.48 9.66
CA ASN A 163 -9.02 3.57 9.56
C ASN A 163 -10.43 3.04 9.75
N ASP A 164 -10.93 3.06 11.00
CA ASP A 164 -12.19 2.43 11.41
C ASP A 164 -13.43 3.31 11.27
N ASN A 165 -13.32 4.54 10.78
CA ASN A 165 -14.41 5.52 10.83
C ASN A 165 -14.89 5.93 9.45
N ALA A 166 -15.71 5.11 8.79
CA ALA A 166 -16.51 5.45 7.58
C ALA A 166 -15.81 6.44 6.61
N LYS A 167 -14.52 6.22 6.31
CA LYS A 167 -13.71 7.16 5.52
C LYS A 167 -13.24 6.54 4.22
N THR A 168 -13.13 7.40 3.21
CA THR A 168 -12.34 7.09 2.02
C THR A 168 -10.86 7.36 2.31
N VAL A 169 -10.02 6.36 2.09
CA VAL A 169 -8.56 6.47 2.17
C VAL A 169 -7.98 6.40 0.76
N LEU A 170 -7.21 7.41 0.36
CA LEU A 170 -6.42 7.38 -0.87
C LEU A 170 -4.94 7.30 -0.50
N ASN A 171 -4.28 6.24 -0.89
CA ASN A 171 -2.84 6.07 -0.67
C ASN A 171 -2.14 5.86 -2.01
N ASP A 172 -1.34 6.83 -2.43
CA ASP A 172 -0.65 6.82 -3.71
C ASP A 172 0.86 6.83 -3.54
N ILE A 173 1.55 5.89 -4.17
CA ILE A 173 3.00 5.77 -4.12
C ILE A 173 3.56 5.72 -5.54
N GLY A 174 4.58 6.52 -5.79
CA GLY A 174 5.41 6.44 -6.98
C GLY A 174 6.88 6.38 -6.62
N ALA A 175 7.66 5.51 -7.27
CA ALA A 175 9.09 5.39 -7.03
C ALA A 175 9.88 5.32 -8.32
N LYS A 176 10.99 6.08 -8.42
CA LYS A 176 12.00 5.96 -9.47
C LYS A 176 13.26 5.35 -8.87
N VAL A 177 13.65 4.17 -9.37
CA VAL A 177 14.68 3.32 -8.77
C VAL A 177 15.88 3.21 -9.72
N ALA A 178 17.00 3.82 -9.34
CA ALA A 178 18.23 3.86 -10.16
C ALA A 178 19.05 2.57 -10.07
N ASP A 179 20.26 2.58 -10.69
CA ASP A 179 21.16 1.42 -10.75
C ASP A 179 21.47 0.84 -9.37
N GLY A 180 21.24 -0.46 -9.19
CA GLY A 180 21.51 -1.19 -7.95
C GLY A 180 20.62 -0.79 -6.76
N ALA A 181 19.79 0.23 -6.89
CA ALA A 181 18.93 0.71 -5.81
C ALA A 181 17.79 -0.27 -5.51
N LYS A 182 17.30 -0.24 -4.26
CA LYS A 182 16.26 -1.13 -3.77
C LYS A 182 15.14 -0.33 -3.10
N PHE A 183 13.94 -0.52 -3.60
CA PHE A 183 12.72 -0.03 -2.97
C PHE A 183 11.91 -1.20 -2.42
N SER A 184 11.63 -1.16 -1.11
CA SER A 184 10.76 -2.13 -0.44
C SER A 184 9.57 -1.41 0.16
N VAL A 185 8.37 -1.93 -0.06
CA VAL A 185 7.17 -1.46 0.59
C VAL A 185 6.52 -2.59 1.38
N ILE A 186 6.13 -2.31 2.62
CA ILE A 186 5.37 -3.20 3.48
C ILE A 186 4.05 -2.50 3.78
N HIS A 187 2.96 -3.09 3.32
CA HIS A 187 1.61 -2.58 3.55
C HIS A 187 0.82 -3.49 4.48
N LEU A 188 0.23 -2.88 5.51
CA LEU A 188 -0.69 -3.54 6.43
C LEU A 188 -2.03 -2.79 6.40
N PHE A 189 -3.04 -3.39 5.74
CA PHE A 189 -4.41 -2.89 5.73
C PHE A 189 -5.19 -3.69 6.78
N LEU A 190 -5.37 -3.12 7.95
CA LEU A 190 -5.88 -3.82 9.13
C LEU A 190 -7.35 -3.51 9.42
N SER A 191 -7.87 -2.49 8.79
CA SER A 191 -9.27 -2.06 8.84
C SER A 191 -9.48 -0.99 7.77
N GLY A 192 -10.67 -0.52 7.63
CA GLY A 192 -11.01 0.60 6.76
C GLY A 192 -12.28 0.32 5.97
N ASP A 193 -13.02 1.39 5.68
CA ASP A 193 -14.25 1.26 4.90
C ASP A 193 -13.96 1.22 3.41
N HIS A 194 -13.42 2.29 2.86
CA HIS A 194 -13.07 2.37 1.45
C HIS A 194 -11.60 2.76 1.29
N VAL A 195 -10.74 1.80 1.07
CA VAL A 195 -9.30 2.02 0.88
C VAL A 195 -8.92 1.81 -0.58
N TYR A 196 -8.37 2.84 -1.18
CA TYR A 196 -7.83 2.81 -2.53
C TYR A 196 -6.32 3.03 -2.45
N ASN A 197 -5.56 2.05 -2.89
CA ASN A 197 -4.11 2.08 -2.84
C ASN A 197 -3.51 1.91 -4.23
N GLY A 198 -2.63 2.81 -4.63
CA GLY A 198 -1.83 2.68 -5.84
C GLY A 198 -0.34 2.75 -5.52
N CYS A 199 0.44 1.78 -6.00
CA CYS A 199 1.89 1.75 -5.84
C CYS A 199 2.55 1.44 -7.17
N LYS A 200 3.43 2.33 -7.65
CA LYS A 200 4.19 2.14 -8.87
C LYS A 200 5.67 2.30 -8.63
N ALA A 201 6.46 1.35 -9.10
CA ALA A 201 7.91 1.42 -9.09
C ALA A 201 8.46 1.38 -10.53
N ASP A 202 9.09 2.47 -10.96
CA ASP A 202 9.82 2.56 -12.22
C ASP A 202 11.26 2.09 -11.99
N LEU A 203 11.56 0.86 -12.38
CA LEU A 203 12.87 0.21 -12.27
C LEU A 203 13.76 0.63 -13.44
N VAL A 204 14.17 1.89 -13.44
CA VAL A 204 14.93 2.49 -14.55
C VAL A 204 16.38 2.04 -14.58
N GLY A 205 16.93 1.67 -13.43
CA GLY A 205 18.32 1.30 -13.27
C GLY A 205 18.62 -0.17 -13.50
N LYS A 206 19.85 -0.46 -13.90
CA LYS A 206 20.38 -1.83 -13.99
C LYS A 206 20.44 -2.46 -12.61
N LYS A 207 19.89 -3.68 -12.46
CA LYS A 207 19.80 -4.41 -11.17
C LYS A 207 19.02 -3.68 -10.09
N SER A 208 18.17 -2.74 -10.46
CA SER A 208 17.21 -2.15 -9.52
C SER A 208 16.23 -3.20 -9.01
N THR A 209 15.76 -3.03 -7.79
CA THR A 209 14.87 -4.01 -7.14
C THR A 209 13.65 -3.31 -6.54
N PHE A 210 12.48 -3.94 -6.71
CA PHE A 210 11.24 -3.57 -6.04
C PHE A 210 10.65 -4.77 -5.33
N THR A 211 10.30 -4.61 -4.05
CA THR A 211 9.55 -5.62 -3.30
C THR A 211 8.31 -4.98 -2.68
N ALA A 212 7.17 -5.65 -2.78
CA ALA A 212 5.95 -5.28 -2.09
C ALA A 212 5.44 -6.48 -1.29
N ASP A 213 5.46 -6.36 0.03
CA ASP A 213 4.90 -7.33 0.94
C ASP A 213 3.63 -6.75 1.57
N ILE A 214 2.49 -7.37 1.28
CA ILE A 214 1.17 -6.81 1.56
C ILE A 214 0.41 -7.80 2.45
N ALA A 215 -0.14 -7.31 3.56
CA ALA A 215 -1.10 -8.08 4.32
C ALA A 215 -2.37 -7.26 4.58
N TYR A 216 -3.51 -7.93 4.53
CA TYR A 216 -4.79 -7.30 4.83
C TYR A 216 -5.77 -8.22 5.54
N THR A 217 -6.61 -7.63 6.38
CA THR A 217 -7.84 -8.24 6.90
C THR A 217 -8.94 -7.19 6.82
N ILE A 218 -10.00 -7.50 6.09
CA ILE A 218 -11.12 -6.58 5.86
C ILE A 218 -12.46 -7.30 5.99
N GLY A 219 -13.40 -6.61 6.64
CA GLY A 219 -14.76 -7.06 6.86
C GLY A 219 -15.74 -5.89 6.83
N ASN A 220 -16.96 -6.05 7.36
CA ASN A 220 -17.96 -4.98 7.56
C ASN A 220 -18.22 -4.12 6.30
N ASP A 221 -18.55 -4.75 5.17
CA ASP A 221 -18.79 -4.06 3.88
C ASP A 221 -17.59 -3.25 3.33
N ALA A 222 -16.41 -3.41 3.89
CA ALA A 222 -15.20 -2.71 3.48
C ALA A 222 -14.84 -2.96 2.01
N VAL A 223 -14.26 -1.94 1.37
CA VAL A 223 -13.72 -2.01 0.01
C VAL A 223 -12.23 -1.74 0.04
N LEU A 224 -11.45 -2.69 -0.46
CA LEU A 224 -10.01 -2.54 -0.66
C LEU A 224 -9.66 -2.70 -2.14
N ASP A 225 -9.29 -1.61 -2.77
CA ASP A 225 -8.83 -1.58 -4.17
C ASP A 225 -7.33 -1.29 -4.20
N MET A 226 -6.54 -2.23 -4.71
CA MET A 226 -5.09 -2.16 -4.73
C MET A 226 -4.54 -2.32 -6.14
N ASN A 227 -3.70 -1.38 -6.56
CA ASN A 227 -2.98 -1.44 -7.84
C ASN A 227 -1.47 -1.35 -7.61
N TYR A 228 -0.73 -2.40 -7.94
CA TYR A 228 0.72 -2.46 -7.86
C TYR A 228 1.32 -2.62 -9.24
N VAL A 229 2.25 -1.75 -9.60
CA VAL A 229 2.89 -1.74 -10.92
C VAL A 229 4.41 -1.77 -10.76
N ALA A 230 5.04 -2.81 -11.27
CA ALA A 230 6.49 -2.90 -11.45
C ALA A 230 6.82 -2.65 -12.92
N LEU A 231 7.38 -1.49 -13.24
CA LEU A 231 7.80 -1.13 -14.59
C LEU A 231 9.30 -1.39 -14.75
N HIS A 232 9.66 -2.41 -15.54
CA HIS A 232 11.04 -2.80 -15.78
C HIS A 232 11.59 -2.13 -17.04
N GLU A 233 12.55 -1.21 -16.88
CA GLU A 233 13.30 -0.57 -17.95
C GLU A 233 14.79 -0.95 -17.88
N GLY A 234 15.31 -1.10 -16.67
CA GLY A 234 16.70 -1.46 -16.40
C GLY A 234 16.99 -2.93 -16.62
N LYS A 235 18.17 -3.24 -17.19
CA LYS A 235 18.64 -4.63 -17.34
C LYS A 235 18.79 -5.33 -16.00
N LYS A 236 18.35 -6.59 -15.94
CA LYS A 236 18.46 -7.45 -14.74
C LYS A 236 17.79 -6.82 -13.52
N SER A 237 16.77 -6.00 -13.72
CA SER A 237 15.92 -5.52 -12.64
C SER A 237 15.04 -6.65 -12.10
N VAL A 238 14.66 -6.56 -10.82
CA VAL A 238 13.88 -7.59 -10.14
C VAL A 238 12.68 -6.98 -9.45
N SER A 239 11.51 -7.60 -9.58
CA SER A 239 10.34 -7.26 -8.77
C SER A 239 9.72 -8.47 -8.12
N GLU A 240 9.27 -8.30 -6.87
CA GLU A 240 8.47 -9.27 -6.14
C GLU A 240 7.27 -8.59 -5.49
N ILE A 241 6.05 -9.02 -5.82
CA ILE A 241 4.81 -8.55 -5.24
C ILE A 241 4.14 -9.73 -4.56
N LYS A 242 4.00 -9.66 -3.23
CA LYS A 242 3.40 -10.73 -2.41
C LYS A 242 2.24 -10.17 -1.60
N THR A 243 1.11 -10.86 -1.66
CA THR A 243 -0.11 -10.45 -0.99
C THR A 243 -0.67 -11.61 -0.19
N ASP A 244 -0.84 -11.40 1.11
CA ASP A 244 -1.47 -12.32 2.05
C ASP A 244 -2.72 -11.67 2.65
N GLY A 245 -3.90 -12.21 2.38
CA GLY A 245 -5.13 -11.55 2.76
C GLY A 245 -6.20 -12.42 3.38
N VAL A 246 -7.08 -11.77 4.13
CA VAL A 246 -8.29 -12.36 4.70
C VAL A 246 -9.49 -11.48 4.39
N LEU A 247 -10.53 -12.08 3.85
CA LEU A 247 -11.82 -11.45 3.58
C LEU A 247 -12.89 -12.11 4.44
N HIS A 248 -13.67 -11.29 5.12
CA HIS A 248 -14.80 -11.76 5.92
C HIS A 248 -16.01 -10.82 5.78
N GLU A 249 -17.17 -11.27 6.24
CA GLU A 249 -18.46 -10.56 6.10
C GLU A 249 -18.76 -10.22 4.64
N ASN A 250 -19.19 -8.98 4.32
CA ASN A 250 -19.54 -8.56 2.95
C ASN A 250 -18.40 -7.79 2.27
N SER A 251 -17.16 -7.97 2.71
CA SER A 251 -16.03 -7.18 2.21
C SER A 251 -15.74 -7.44 0.73
N LYS A 252 -15.17 -6.44 0.08
CA LYS A 252 -14.81 -6.48 -1.35
C LYS A 252 -13.36 -6.11 -1.53
N LYS A 253 -12.62 -6.95 -2.27
CA LYS A 253 -11.24 -6.67 -2.64
C LYS A 253 -11.09 -6.71 -4.16
N LEU A 254 -10.45 -5.69 -4.72
CA LEU A 254 -9.87 -5.71 -6.06
C LEU A 254 -8.35 -5.58 -5.93
N PHE A 255 -7.62 -6.55 -6.45
CA PHE A 255 -6.16 -6.49 -6.54
C PHE A 255 -5.74 -6.53 -8.01
N SER A 256 -4.95 -5.55 -8.40
CA SER A 256 -4.32 -5.49 -9.72
C SER A 256 -2.81 -5.49 -9.54
N GLY A 257 -2.15 -6.55 -10.02
CA GLY A 257 -0.71 -6.68 -10.05
C GLY A 257 -0.20 -6.61 -11.48
N THR A 258 0.65 -5.65 -11.79
CA THR A 258 1.21 -5.47 -13.14
C THR A 258 2.72 -5.58 -13.11
N ILE A 259 3.26 -6.48 -13.93
CA ILE A 259 4.67 -6.57 -14.25
C ILE A 259 4.81 -6.16 -15.72
N ASP A 260 5.48 -5.04 -15.98
CA ASP A 260 5.61 -4.48 -17.33
C ASP A 260 7.08 -4.42 -17.76
N PHE A 261 7.49 -5.34 -18.63
CA PHE A 261 8.85 -5.42 -19.19
C PHE A 261 8.96 -4.59 -20.46
N LYS A 262 9.66 -3.46 -20.38
CA LYS A 262 9.91 -2.60 -21.53
C LYS A 262 11.10 -3.11 -22.35
N LYS A 263 11.12 -2.73 -23.61
CA LYS A 263 12.27 -3.02 -24.49
C LYS A 263 13.56 -2.44 -23.88
N GLY A 264 14.55 -3.28 -23.69
CA GLY A 264 15.83 -2.95 -23.07
C GLY A 264 16.01 -3.54 -21.67
N ALA A 265 14.97 -4.11 -21.05
CA ALA A 265 15.01 -4.73 -19.72
C ALA A 265 15.59 -6.15 -19.70
N ALA A 266 16.47 -6.49 -20.62
CA ALA A 266 17.04 -7.85 -20.77
C ALA A 266 17.55 -8.42 -19.44
N GLY A 267 17.18 -9.67 -19.14
CA GLY A 267 17.49 -10.38 -17.90
C GLY A 267 16.66 -9.95 -16.69
N ALA A 268 15.59 -9.16 -16.90
CA ALA A 268 14.71 -8.79 -15.79
C ALA A 268 13.82 -9.97 -15.36
N VAL A 269 13.49 -9.99 -14.07
CA VAL A 269 12.65 -11.02 -13.43
C VAL A 269 11.55 -10.33 -12.62
N GLY A 270 10.31 -10.76 -12.81
CA GLY A 270 9.18 -10.26 -12.05
C GLY A 270 8.30 -11.39 -11.54
N ASN A 271 7.98 -11.36 -10.26
CA ASN A 271 7.13 -12.36 -9.62
C ASN A 271 5.97 -11.68 -8.91
N GLU A 272 4.78 -12.26 -9.04
CA GLU A 272 3.58 -11.90 -8.30
C GLU A 272 3.00 -13.15 -7.63
N LYS A 273 2.71 -13.04 -6.35
CA LYS A 273 2.05 -14.10 -5.60
C LYS A 273 0.94 -13.54 -4.73
N GLU A 274 -0.24 -14.13 -4.85
CA GLU A 274 -1.38 -13.80 -4.00
C GLU A 274 -1.85 -15.03 -3.23
N ASP A 275 -2.14 -14.85 -1.94
CA ASP A 275 -2.72 -15.87 -1.06
C ASP A 275 -3.90 -15.25 -0.29
N VAL A 276 -5.12 -15.71 -0.57
CA VAL A 276 -6.35 -15.13 0.00
C VAL A 276 -7.18 -16.19 0.70
N LEU A 277 -7.49 -15.92 1.97
CA LEU A 277 -8.42 -16.71 2.76
C LEU A 277 -9.80 -16.03 2.76
N LEU A 278 -10.80 -16.78 2.32
CA LEU A 278 -12.20 -16.37 2.33
C LEU A 278 -12.89 -17.02 3.52
N LEU A 279 -13.38 -16.24 4.47
CA LEU A 279 -14.03 -16.75 5.67
C LEU A 279 -15.56 -16.80 5.52
N ASP A 280 -16.14 -16.01 4.62
CA ASP A 280 -17.57 -15.95 4.38
C ASP A 280 -17.93 -16.13 2.90
N ASP A 281 -19.19 -16.46 2.62
CA ASP A 281 -19.70 -16.70 1.28
C ASP A 281 -20.02 -15.38 0.51
N ASP A 282 -20.30 -14.31 1.24
CA ASP A 282 -20.74 -13.03 0.67
C ASP A 282 -19.59 -12.08 0.31
N VAL A 283 -18.35 -12.52 0.51
CA VAL A 283 -17.15 -11.73 0.14
C VAL A 283 -16.96 -11.68 -1.37
N VAL A 284 -16.48 -10.55 -1.87
CA VAL A 284 -16.13 -10.37 -3.28
C VAL A 284 -14.61 -10.26 -3.42
N ASN A 285 -14.00 -11.29 -4.00
CA ASN A 285 -12.58 -11.29 -4.31
C ASN A 285 -12.36 -11.19 -5.81
N GLN A 286 -11.68 -10.13 -6.23
CA GLN A 286 -11.33 -9.89 -7.63
C GLN A 286 -9.82 -9.68 -7.76
N THR A 287 -9.20 -10.35 -8.74
CA THR A 287 -7.75 -10.30 -8.98
C THR A 287 -7.46 -10.17 -10.47
N ILE A 288 -6.57 -9.26 -10.81
CA ILE A 288 -6.14 -8.99 -12.18
C ILE A 288 -4.62 -9.04 -12.25
N PRO A 289 -4.01 -10.19 -12.48
CA PRO A 289 -2.58 -10.27 -12.79
C PRO A 289 -2.34 -9.84 -14.23
N LEU A 290 -1.38 -8.97 -14.47
CA LEU A 290 -0.98 -8.51 -15.80
C LEU A 290 0.53 -8.66 -15.96
N ILE A 291 0.96 -9.39 -17.00
CA ILE A 291 2.35 -9.43 -17.46
C ILE A 291 2.40 -8.88 -18.87
N LEU A 292 3.01 -7.69 -19.00
CA LEU A 292 3.21 -7.02 -20.28
C LEU A 292 4.67 -7.21 -20.71
N CYS A 293 4.88 -7.76 -21.89
CA CYS A 293 6.20 -8.18 -22.34
C CYS A 293 6.55 -7.54 -23.67
N ALA A 294 7.47 -6.56 -23.66
CA ALA A 294 8.06 -5.95 -24.84
C ALA A 294 9.55 -6.33 -25.02
N GLU A 295 10.09 -7.19 -24.16
CA GLU A 295 11.46 -7.72 -24.19
C GLU A 295 11.41 -9.26 -24.19
N GLU A 296 12.30 -9.91 -24.94
CA GLU A 296 12.31 -11.38 -25.10
C GLU A 296 13.06 -12.10 -23.97
N ASP A 297 14.14 -11.49 -23.47
CA ASP A 297 15.01 -12.06 -22.43
C ASP A 297 14.53 -11.63 -21.04
N VAL A 298 13.36 -12.10 -20.63
CA VAL A 298 12.77 -11.79 -19.31
C VAL A 298 12.04 -12.99 -18.72
N GLU A 299 11.83 -12.99 -17.41
CA GLU A 299 11.07 -14.00 -16.70
C GLU A 299 9.94 -13.31 -15.90
N GLY A 300 8.70 -13.65 -16.21
CA GLY A 300 7.51 -13.13 -15.52
C GLY A 300 6.65 -14.28 -15.00
N ASN A 301 6.39 -14.29 -13.70
CA ASN A 301 5.61 -15.33 -13.04
C ASN A 301 4.47 -14.70 -12.23
N HIS A 302 3.32 -15.35 -12.25
CA HIS A 302 2.26 -15.05 -11.29
C HIS A 302 1.65 -16.34 -10.73
N GLY A 303 1.13 -16.27 -9.49
CA GLY A 303 0.43 -17.37 -8.88
C GLY A 303 -0.57 -16.86 -7.83
N ALA A 304 -1.75 -17.45 -7.78
CA ALA A 304 -2.76 -17.12 -6.79
C ALA A 304 -3.29 -18.38 -6.12
N THR A 305 -3.42 -18.30 -4.79
CA THR A 305 -4.11 -19.31 -3.97
C THR A 305 -5.27 -18.61 -3.29
N ILE A 306 -6.49 -18.93 -3.71
CA ILE A 306 -7.70 -18.30 -3.19
C ILE A 306 -8.65 -19.41 -2.74
N GLY A 307 -9.09 -19.37 -1.49
CA GLY A 307 -9.96 -20.42 -0.99
C GLY A 307 -10.41 -20.22 0.45
N LYS A 308 -11.29 -21.12 0.88
CA LYS A 308 -11.72 -21.25 2.28
C LYS A 308 -10.74 -22.11 3.06
N LEU A 309 -10.92 -22.16 4.38
CA LEU A 309 -10.23 -23.15 5.19
C LEU A 309 -10.66 -24.57 4.78
N ASP A 310 -9.70 -25.46 4.82
CA ASP A 310 -9.94 -26.89 4.62
C ASP A 310 -10.86 -27.42 5.71
N ASP A 311 -11.96 -28.08 5.32
CA ASP A 311 -12.97 -28.60 6.22
C ASP A 311 -12.39 -29.64 7.20
N ASP A 312 -11.41 -30.43 6.76
CA ASP A 312 -10.73 -31.40 7.63
C ASP A 312 -9.88 -30.71 8.70
N MET A 313 -9.25 -29.58 8.35
CA MET A 313 -8.51 -28.75 9.30
C MET A 313 -9.46 -28.10 10.31
N VAL A 314 -10.58 -27.54 9.86
CA VAL A 314 -11.61 -26.97 10.74
C VAL A 314 -12.13 -28.04 11.68
N PHE A 315 -12.56 -29.19 11.17
CA PHE A 315 -13.03 -30.30 11.97
C PHE A 315 -11.99 -30.79 13.01
N TYR A 316 -10.73 -30.87 12.61
CA TYR A 316 -9.65 -31.24 13.53
C TYR A 316 -9.52 -30.25 14.68
N LEU A 317 -9.53 -28.96 14.41
CA LEU A 317 -9.41 -27.91 15.43
C LEU A 317 -10.64 -27.84 16.34
N GLU A 318 -11.85 -27.99 15.78
CA GLU A 318 -13.10 -28.11 16.56
C GLU A 318 -13.10 -29.32 17.46
N SER A 319 -12.61 -30.45 16.98
CA SER A 319 -12.49 -31.69 17.80
C SER A 319 -11.50 -31.53 18.97
N ARG A 320 -10.63 -30.50 18.93
CA ARG A 320 -9.73 -30.11 20.02
C ARG A 320 -10.32 -29.03 20.93
N GLY A 321 -11.59 -28.66 20.72
CA GLY A 321 -12.34 -27.71 21.55
C GLY A 321 -12.14 -26.24 21.13
N MET A 322 -11.68 -25.96 19.92
CA MET A 322 -11.64 -24.60 19.39
C MET A 322 -12.97 -24.28 18.70
N GLU A 323 -13.57 -23.15 19.05
CA GLU A 323 -14.75 -22.65 18.34
C GLU A 323 -14.37 -22.04 17.00
N LEU A 324 -15.24 -22.16 16.00
CA LEU A 324 -15.00 -21.67 14.62
C LEU A 324 -14.54 -20.20 14.56
N PRO A 325 -15.15 -19.24 15.28
CA PRO A 325 -14.66 -17.86 15.29
C PRO A 325 -13.22 -17.73 15.77
N LYS A 326 -12.82 -18.55 16.74
CA LYS A 326 -11.44 -18.57 17.24
C LYS A 326 -10.46 -19.14 16.22
N ILE A 327 -10.89 -20.13 15.43
CA ILE A 327 -10.09 -20.67 14.32
C ILE A 327 -9.86 -19.58 13.27
N TYR A 328 -10.91 -18.88 12.88
CA TYR A 328 -10.83 -17.79 11.90
C TYR A 328 -9.88 -16.68 12.35
N LYS A 329 -10.01 -16.21 13.60
CA LYS A 329 -9.09 -15.21 14.19
C LYS A 329 -7.63 -15.68 14.18
N MET A 330 -7.40 -16.93 14.54
CA MET A 330 -6.05 -17.50 14.55
C MET A 330 -5.44 -17.51 13.15
N MET A 331 -6.22 -17.89 12.14
CA MET A 331 -5.76 -17.96 10.76
C MET A 331 -5.52 -16.57 10.17
N ALA A 332 -6.41 -15.61 10.44
CA ALA A 332 -6.24 -14.22 10.04
C ALA A 332 -4.97 -13.62 10.65
N LYS A 333 -4.81 -13.79 11.98
CA LYS A 333 -3.60 -13.30 12.67
C LYS A 333 -2.33 -13.91 12.09
N ALA A 334 -2.30 -15.19 11.78
CA ALA A 334 -1.12 -15.85 11.24
C ALA A 334 -0.66 -15.25 9.90
N ARG A 335 -1.59 -14.84 9.03
CA ARG A 335 -1.29 -14.18 7.76
C ARG A 335 -0.71 -12.78 7.97
N ILE A 336 -1.33 -11.98 8.82
CA ILE A 336 -0.82 -10.65 9.15
C ILE A 336 0.57 -10.76 9.81
N ASP A 337 0.76 -11.69 10.75
CA ASP A 337 2.03 -11.91 11.44
C ASP A 337 3.15 -12.32 10.46
N ALA A 338 2.84 -13.02 9.38
CA ALA A 338 3.83 -13.39 8.37
C ALA A 338 4.49 -12.16 7.71
N VAL A 339 3.70 -11.16 7.36
CA VAL A 339 4.19 -9.90 6.77
C VAL A 339 4.71 -8.96 7.86
N LEU A 340 4.06 -8.91 9.03
CA LEU A 340 4.49 -8.07 10.15
C LEU A 340 5.91 -8.39 10.63
N ARG A 341 6.36 -9.66 10.51
CA ARG A 341 7.75 -10.05 10.82
C ARG A 341 8.79 -9.31 9.98
N LEU A 342 8.42 -8.85 8.78
CA LEU A 342 9.30 -8.07 7.90
C LEU A 342 9.42 -6.61 8.34
N ALA A 343 8.54 -6.12 9.23
CA ALA A 343 8.64 -4.78 9.78
C ALA A 343 10.01 -4.59 10.47
N PRO A 344 10.68 -3.45 10.23
CA PRO A 344 12.09 -3.28 10.56
C PRO A 344 12.38 -3.14 12.06
N ASP A 345 11.37 -2.92 12.89
CA ASP A 345 11.56 -2.68 14.32
C ASP A 345 10.49 -3.32 15.20
N GLU A 346 10.88 -3.62 16.44
CA GLU A 346 10.04 -4.30 17.42
C GLU A 346 8.88 -3.41 17.93
N LYS A 347 9.03 -2.08 17.92
CA LYS A 347 7.94 -1.17 18.34
C LYS A 347 6.76 -1.30 17.39
N THR A 348 7.00 -1.22 16.08
CA THR A 348 5.96 -1.39 15.06
C THR A 348 5.26 -2.76 15.18
N LYS A 349 6.04 -3.83 15.40
CA LYS A 349 5.48 -5.18 15.59
C LYS A 349 4.57 -5.25 16.80
N ALA A 350 5.01 -4.67 17.93
CA ALA A 350 4.23 -4.65 19.17
C ALA A 350 2.96 -3.81 19.04
N ASP A 351 3.05 -2.63 18.42
CA ASP A 351 1.92 -1.72 18.24
C ASP A 351 0.82 -2.37 17.36
N VAL A 352 1.21 -3.01 16.26
CA VAL A 352 0.28 -3.73 15.37
C VAL A 352 -0.30 -4.96 16.06
N ALA A 353 0.51 -5.75 16.77
CA ALA A 353 0.02 -6.92 17.49
C ALA A 353 -1.01 -6.52 18.57
N SER A 354 -0.75 -5.45 19.31
CA SER A 354 -1.68 -4.91 20.31
C SER A 354 -3.00 -4.43 19.69
N TYR A 355 -2.93 -3.77 18.53
CA TYR A 355 -4.11 -3.35 17.79
C TYR A 355 -4.96 -4.57 17.38
N LEU A 356 -4.36 -5.59 16.76
CA LEU A 356 -5.07 -6.81 16.35
C LEU A 356 -5.71 -7.55 17.53
N GLU A 357 -5.07 -7.56 18.70
CA GLU A 357 -5.63 -8.14 19.93
C GLU A 357 -6.85 -7.34 20.43
N SER A 358 -6.81 -6.01 20.35
CA SER A 358 -7.93 -5.14 20.72
C SER A 358 -9.14 -5.34 19.78
N GLU A 359 -8.91 -5.38 18.47
CA GLU A 359 -9.96 -5.61 17.47
C GLU A 359 -10.58 -7.00 17.60
N ALA A 360 -9.74 -8.01 17.87
CA ALA A 360 -10.21 -9.35 18.16
C ALA A 360 -11.12 -9.41 19.40
N THR A 361 -10.85 -8.61 20.43
CA THR A 361 -11.68 -8.52 21.64
C THR A 361 -13.00 -7.82 21.35
N ASN A 362 -13.01 -6.85 20.44
CA ASN A 362 -14.19 -6.08 20.04
C ASN A 362 -15.08 -6.82 19.01
N GLY A 363 -14.67 -8.01 18.57
CA GLY A 363 -15.44 -8.83 17.61
C GLY A 363 -15.36 -8.34 16.16
N ARG A 364 -14.34 -7.52 15.82
CA ARG A 364 -14.16 -6.95 14.48
C ARG A 364 -13.19 -7.74 13.58
N ILE A 365 -12.55 -8.75 14.13
CA ILE A 365 -11.70 -9.74 13.44
C ILE A 365 -12.02 -11.13 13.96
#